data_31859b9209108c9e97841737def46c12
#
_entry.id   31859b9209108c9e97841737def46c12
#
_cell.length_a   1.000
_cell.length_b   1.000
_cell.length_c   1.000
_cell.angle_alpha   90.00
_cell.angle_beta   90.00
_cell.angle_gamma   90.00
#
_symmetry.space_group_name_H-M   'P 1'
#
loop_
_entity.id
_entity.type
_entity.pdbx_description
1 polymer ?
#
loop_
_entity_poly.entity_id
_entity_poly.type
_entity_poly.pdbx_seq_one_letter_code
_entity_poly.pdbx_strand_id
1 'polypeptide(L)' 'MSARVHMPGILPGLLRSELERAITESALSEYDTLIAQRYLVEKVPQIDIAVELGWERKTISRRTKQIALAVERTANKLYT' A
#
# COMPACT_ATOMS: atom_id res chain seq x y z
N MET A 1 8.45 3.80 20.08
CA MET A 1 8.88 3.87 18.70
C MET A 1 7.66 3.85 17.77
N SER A 2 7.57 4.81 16.91
CA SER A 2 6.41 4.87 16.00
C SER A 2 6.52 3.80 14.93
N ALA A 3 5.37 3.26 14.52
CA ALA A 3 5.31 2.33 13.41
C ALA A 3 5.70 3.04 12.12
N ARG A 4 6.52 2.40 11.31
CA ARG A 4 6.93 2.95 10.04
C ARG A 4 6.25 2.21 8.90
N VAL A 5 5.80 2.98 7.91
CA VAL A 5 5.30 2.41 6.66
C VAL A 5 6.51 1.98 5.85
N HIS A 6 6.55 0.71 5.49
CA HIS A 6 7.63 0.15 4.68
C HIS A 6 7.17 -0.04 3.25
N MET A 7 7.91 0.57 2.31
CA MET A 7 7.58 0.47 0.89
C MET A 7 8.75 -0.16 0.14
N PRO A 8 8.50 -1.20 -0.67
CA PRO A 8 9.58 -1.86 -1.42
C PRO A 8 9.97 -1.09 -2.68
N GLY A 9 11.19 -1.32 -3.13
CA GLY A 9 11.68 -0.92 -4.44
C GLY A 9 11.58 0.56 -4.73
N ILE A 10 10.98 0.89 -5.85
CA ILE A 10 10.91 2.28 -6.33
C ILE A 10 9.79 3.09 -5.67
N LEU A 11 8.91 2.46 -4.90
CA LEU A 11 7.74 3.15 -4.35
C LEU A 11 8.09 4.39 -3.52
N PRO A 12 9.12 4.35 -2.64
CA PRO A 12 9.43 5.54 -1.83
C PRO A 12 9.86 6.75 -2.65
N GLY A 13 10.34 6.54 -3.87
CA GLY A 13 10.79 7.63 -4.74
C GLY A 13 9.72 8.19 -5.66
N LEU A 14 8.52 7.63 -5.65
CA LEU A 14 7.45 8.08 -6.53
C LEU A 14 6.74 9.29 -5.97
N LEU A 15 6.25 10.15 -6.89
CA LEU A 15 5.33 11.21 -6.52
C LEU A 15 4.01 10.59 -6.07
N ARG A 16 3.25 11.35 -5.28
CA ARG A 16 1.93 10.89 -4.83
C ARG A 16 1.04 10.50 -6.01
N SER A 17 1.01 11.33 -7.06
CA SER A 17 0.19 11.04 -8.23
C SER A 17 0.64 9.77 -8.94
N GLU A 18 1.95 9.52 -9.00
CA GLU A 18 2.49 8.31 -9.60
C GLU A 18 2.13 7.08 -8.79
N LEU A 19 2.22 7.19 -7.48
CA LEU A 19 1.86 6.10 -6.58
C LEU A 19 0.37 5.78 -6.68
N GLU A 20 -0.47 6.80 -6.70
CA GLU A 20 -1.92 6.61 -6.85
C GLU A 20 -2.27 5.96 -8.18
N ARG A 21 -1.57 6.35 -9.26
CA ARG A 21 -1.77 5.73 -10.55
C ARG A 21 -1.37 4.25 -10.54
N ALA A 22 -0.24 3.93 -9.90
CA ALA A 22 0.21 2.55 -9.81
C ALA A 22 -0.80 1.69 -9.04
N ILE A 23 -1.40 2.25 -7.99
CA ILE A 23 -2.45 1.55 -7.23
C ILE A 23 -3.66 1.28 -8.13
N THR A 24 -4.12 2.28 -8.86
CA THR A 24 -5.25 2.13 -9.77
C THR A 24 -4.97 1.08 -10.84
N GLU A 25 -3.78 1.11 -11.44
CA GLU A 25 -3.40 0.20 -12.51
C GLU A 25 -3.11 -1.22 -12.02
N SER A 26 -2.98 -1.41 -10.71
CA SER A 26 -2.75 -2.73 -10.13
C SER A 26 -4.01 -3.60 -10.09
N ALA A 27 -5.17 -3.02 -10.39
CA ALA A 27 -6.45 -3.73 -10.43
C ALA A 27 -6.73 -4.51 -9.15
N LEU A 28 -6.47 -3.88 -8.00
CA LEU A 28 -6.69 -4.48 -6.70
C LEU A 28 -8.18 -4.57 -6.39
N SER A 29 -8.55 -5.47 -5.46
CA SER A 29 -9.92 -5.51 -4.96
C SER A 29 -10.26 -4.19 -4.25
N GLU A 30 -11.54 -3.98 -3.99
CA GLU A 30 -12.01 -2.76 -3.33
C GLU A 30 -11.34 -2.54 -1.98
N TYR A 31 -11.30 -3.58 -1.14
CA TYR A 31 -10.63 -3.49 0.16
C TYR A 31 -9.12 -3.28 0.02
N ASP A 32 -8.50 -3.99 -0.90
CA ASP A 32 -7.05 -3.86 -1.08
C ASP A 32 -6.69 -2.48 -1.63
N THR A 33 -7.54 -1.90 -2.47
CA THR A 33 -7.33 -0.53 -2.94
C THR A 33 -7.40 0.47 -1.79
N LEU A 34 -8.37 0.30 -0.89
CA LEU A 34 -8.48 1.15 0.30
C LEU A 34 -7.26 1.01 1.19
N ILE A 35 -6.82 -0.22 1.44
CA ILE A 35 -5.64 -0.48 2.25
C ILE A 35 -4.39 0.12 1.60
N ALA A 36 -4.26 -0.02 0.29
CA ALA A 36 -3.13 0.55 -0.45
C ALA A 36 -3.11 2.07 -0.30
N GLN A 37 -4.24 2.71 -0.45
CA GLN A 37 -4.36 4.17 -0.31
C GLN A 37 -3.95 4.61 1.09
N ARG A 38 -4.48 3.94 2.11
CA ARG A 38 -4.17 4.26 3.51
C ARG A 38 -2.69 4.05 3.82
N TYR A 39 -2.17 2.89 3.44
CA TYR A 39 -0.82 2.49 3.83
C TYR A 39 0.26 3.16 2.99
N LEU A 40 0.15 3.11 1.67
CA LEU A 40 1.20 3.57 0.78
C LEU A 40 1.15 5.07 0.53
N VAL A 41 -0.03 5.65 0.36
CA VAL A 41 -0.18 7.07 0.03
C VAL A 41 -0.28 7.92 1.30
N GLU A 42 -1.21 7.58 2.19
CA GLU A 42 -1.45 8.36 3.41
C GLU A 42 -0.52 7.99 4.55
N LYS A 43 0.23 6.91 4.41
CA LYS A 43 1.23 6.44 5.37
C LYS A 43 0.65 6.16 6.75
N VAL A 44 -0.56 5.60 6.77
CA VAL A 44 -1.22 5.18 8.01
C VAL A 44 -0.62 3.84 8.45
N PRO A 45 -0.19 3.73 9.72
CA PRO A 45 0.36 2.47 10.22
C PRO A 45 -0.62 1.32 10.17
N GLN A 46 -0.11 0.10 10.03
CA GLN A 46 -0.94 -1.10 9.91
C GLN A 46 -1.91 -1.27 11.07
N ILE A 47 -1.46 -0.97 12.29
CA ILE A 47 -2.32 -1.11 13.47
C ILE A 47 -3.54 -0.20 13.39
N ASP A 48 -3.36 1.01 12.88
CA ASP A 48 -4.47 1.96 12.74
C ASP A 48 -5.44 1.52 11.64
N ILE A 49 -4.92 0.96 10.55
CA ILE A 49 -5.77 0.42 9.49
C ILE A 49 -6.60 -0.76 10.02
N ALA A 50 -5.96 -1.61 10.82
CA ALA A 50 -6.65 -2.75 11.42
C ALA A 50 -7.81 -2.30 12.30
N VAL A 51 -7.59 -1.27 13.12
CA VAL A 51 -8.63 -0.71 13.96
C VAL A 51 -9.75 -0.11 13.12
N GLU A 52 -9.40 0.64 12.09
CA GLU A 52 -10.37 1.30 11.21
C GLU A 52 -11.30 0.29 10.52
N LEU A 53 -10.73 -0.81 10.04
CA LEU A 53 -11.50 -1.82 9.32
C LEU A 53 -12.11 -2.88 10.22
N GLY A 54 -11.73 -2.92 11.49
CA GLY A 54 -12.16 -3.98 12.40
C GLY A 54 -11.55 -5.33 12.07
N TRP A 55 -10.35 -5.33 11.49
CA TRP A 55 -9.63 -6.56 11.10
C TRP A 55 -8.48 -6.83 12.05
N GLU A 56 -8.04 -8.08 12.09
CA GLU A 56 -6.88 -8.44 12.88
C GLU A 56 -5.61 -7.83 12.27
N ARG A 57 -4.68 -7.42 13.12
CA ARG A 57 -3.42 -6.84 12.68
C ARG A 57 -2.64 -7.79 11.77
N LYS A 58 -2.65 -9.09 12.09
CA LYS A 58 -1.98 -10.10 11.27
C LYS A 58 -2.50 -10.11 9.84
N THR A 59 -3.82 -9.99 9.69
CA THR A 59 -4.45 -9.95 8.37
C THR A 59 -4.01 -8.72 7.59
N ILE A 60 -4.01 -7.56 8.24
CA ILE A 60 -3.56 -6.31 7.61
C ILE A 60 -2.08 -6.42 7.23
N SER A 61 -1.24 -6.95 8.12
CA SER A 61 0.19 -7.08 7.84
C SER A 61 0.44 -7.94 6.60
N ARG A 62 -0.27 -9.06 6.48
CA ARG A 62 -0.14 -9.94 5.33
C ARG A 62 -0.64 -9.27 4.05
N ARG A 63 -1.79 -8.59 4.14
CA ARG A 63 -2.37 -7.90 3.00
C ARG A 63 -1.48 -6.77 2.51
N THR A 64 -0.97 -5.94 3.41
CA THR A 64 -0.12 -4.82 3.01
C THR A 64 1.15 -5.28 2.31
N LYS A 65 1.72 -6.42 2.74
CA LYS A 65 2.90 -6.97 2.09
C LYS A 65 2.59 -7.38 0.65
N GLN A 66 1.49 -8.09 0.44
CA GLN A 66 1.07 -8.53 -0.89
C GLN A 66 0.71 -7.35 -1.79
N ILE A 67 -0.03 -6.39 -1.23
CA ILE A 67 -0.44 -5.18 -1.94
C ILE A 67 0.79 -4.38 -2.38
N ALA A 68 1.74 -4.16 -1.48
CA ALA A 68 2.93 -3.39 -1.79
C ALA A 68 3.74 -4.03 -2.91
N LEU A 69 3.85 -5.36 -2.93
CA LEU A 69 4.56 -6.06 -4.00
C LEU A 69 3.82 -5.93 -5.33
N ALA A 70 2.50 -6.01 -5.32
CA ALA A 70 1.70 -5.86 -6.53
C ALA A 70 1.83 -4.44 -7.10
N VAL A 71 1.76 -3.44 -6.23
CA VAL A 71 1.87 -2.04 -6.64
C VAL A 71 3.28 -1.75 -7.15
N GLU A 72 4.32 -2.30 -6.51
CA GLU A 72 5.68 -2.15 -6.98
C GLU A 72 5.85 -2.72 -8.38
N ARG A 73 5.30 -3.90 -8.61
CA ARG A 73 5.38 -4.56 -9.92
C ARG A 73 4.76 -3.69 -11.01
N THR A 74 3.60 -3.11 -10.71
CA THR A 74 2.90 -2.21 -11.62
C THR A 74 3.71 -0.92 -11.85
N ALA A 75 4.24 -0.34 -10.77
CA ALA A 75 5.04 0.88 -10.85
C ALA A 75 6.30 0.67 -11.70
N ASN A 76 6.92 -0.50 -11.58
CA ASN A 76 8.08 -0.82 -12.40
C ASN A 76 7.74 -0.83 -13.89
N LYS A 77 6.56 -1.33 -14.24
CA LYS A 77 6.11 -1.33 -15.63
C LYS A 77 5.80 0.07 -16.14
N LEU A 78 5.27 0.94 -15.26
CA LEU A 78 4.87 2.29 -15.65
C LEU A 78 6.05 3.26 -15.71
N TYR A 79 7.03 3.12 -14.83
CA TYR A 79 8.02 4.16 -14.57
C TYR A 79 9.48 3.73 -14.73
N THR A 80 9.74 2.52 -15.17
CA THR A 80 11.13 2.09 -15.43
C THR A 80 11.31 1.38 -16.81
#